data_161f462220215c841ff81b569ff16eef
#
_entry.id   161f462220215c841ff81b569ff16eef
#
_cell.length_a   1.000
_cell.length_b   1.000
_cell.length_c   1.000
_cell.angle_alpha   90.00
_cell.angle_beta   90.00
_cell.angle_gamma   90.00
#
_symmetry.space_group_name_H-M   'P 1'
#
loop_
_entity.id
_entity.type
_entity.pdbx_description
1 polymer ?
#
loop_
_entity_poly.entity_id
_entity_poly.type
_entity_poly.pdbx_seq_one_letter_code
_entity_poly.pdbx_strand_id
1 'polypeptide(L)'
;LDGNLEQLLMAGLRYGVSRPRMSLQLGVDFYHDAVESPAIVDGSEAGNYLLPEVRWEFNLARKALKPFLHLDSHLTTNDYRSLTELNPYVLTNLWAQNPTVAHDLKVGLRGSFGRDRFAYRLYGELALVRNHRYWYLSSLHEMLPENYFGGWMAFEQEELTSVGFGGELTYRPTTSLSFEVGARFRSFEEDTALPHGEAELEGRFAMKYEHRKFRLGIAAEAMSERSWAYMTPTIPSIVAGRFEAPFAVDLKLDFEWIFSSSMTAFIECRNIANQPLYRYPCYPEYGINALLGVRMSF
;
A
#
# COMPACT_ATOMS: atom_id res chain seq x y z
N LEU A 1 20.56 18.57 -21.08
CA LEU A 1 19.45 17.77 -20.52
C LEU A 1 18.79 17.06 -21.69
N ASP A 2 19.37 15.96 -22.16
CA ASP A 2 18.74 15.08 -23.13
C ASP A 2 17.61 14.37 -22.39
N GLY A 3 16.37 14.78 -22.70
CA GLY A 3 15.18 14.21 -22.09
C GLY A 3 14.99 12.79 -22.63
N ASN A 4 15.18 11.82 -21.77
CA ASN A 4 14.73 10.45 -22.04
C ASN A 4 13.21 10.47 -22.12
N LEU A 5 12.67 10.19 -23.29
CA LEU A 5 11.25 9.99 -23.49
C LEU A 5 10.92 8.54 -23.06
N GLU A 6 10.37 8.40 -21.88
CA GLU A 6 9.67 7.17 -21.51
C GLU A 6 8.37 7.12 -22.31
N GLN A 7 8.22 6.12 -23.17
CA GLN A 7 6.99 5.87 -23.91
C GLN A 7 6.34 4.59 -23.38
N LEU A 8 5.25 4.74 -22.67
CA LEU A 8 4.42 3.61 -22.26
C LEU A 8 3.20 3.51 -23.16
N LEU A 9 3.14 2.47 -23.98
CA LEU A 9 1.97 2.11 -24.77
C LEU A 9 1.12 1.13 -24.00
N MET A 10 -0.18 1.41 -23.87
CA MET A 10 -1.13 0.56 -23.18
C MET A 10 -2.28 0.19 -24.09
N ALA A 11 -2.65 -1.09 -24.13
CA ALA A 11 -3.86 -1.59 -24.76
C ALA A 11 -4.52 -2.64 -23.88
N GLY A 12 -5.84 -2.57 -23.72
CA GLY A 12 -6.56 -3.50 -22.85
C GLY A 12 -7.84 -4.03 -23.49
N LEU A 13 -8.19 -5.27 -23.16
CA LEU A 13 -9.43 -5.92 -23.53
C LEU A 13 -10.12 -6.44 -22.26
N ARG A 14 -11.42 -6.16 -22.12
CA ARG A 14 -12.24 -6.64 -21.01
C ARG A 14 -13.53 -7.27 -21.51
N TYR A 15 -13.87 -8.42 -20.93
CA TYR A 15 -15.10 -9.14 -21.17
C TYR A 15 -15.80 -9.41 -19.85
N GLY A 16 -17.11 -9.17 -19.79
CA GLY A 16 -17.88 -9.36 -18.57
C GLY A 16 -19.22 -10.06 -18.80
N VAL A 17 -19.54 -11.01 -17.95
CA VAL A 17 -20.85 -11.67 -17.88
C VAL A 17 -21.38 -11.58 -16.46
N SER A 18 -22.58 -11.06 -16.32
CA SER A 18 -23.28 -11.01 -15.04
C SER A 18 -24.62 -11.76 -15.14
N ARG A 19 -24.80 -12.74 -14.29
CA ARG A 19 -26.02 -13.53 -14.13
C ARG A 19 -26.48 -13.51 -12.67
N PRO A 20 -27.73 -13.82 -12.33
CA PRO A 20 -28.20 -13.78 -10.94
C PRO A 20 -27.39 -14.59 -9.93
N ARG A 21 -26.75 -15.67 -10.38
CA ARG A 21 -25.93 -16.54 -9.53
C ARG A 21 -24.44 -16.40 -9.70
N MET A 22 -23.97 -15.75 -10.76
CA MET A 22 -22.54 -15.71 -11.08
C MET A 22 -22.21 -14.40 -11.80
N SER A 23 -21.10 -13.79 -11.43
CA SER A 23 -20.44 -12.77 -12.22
C SER A 23 -19.03 -13.22 -12.58
N LEU A 24 -18.65 -12.98 -13.83
CA LEU A 24 -17.32 -13.23 -14.35
C LEU A 24 -16.88 -12.01 -15.14
N GLN A 25 -15.73 -11.48 -14.79
CA GLN A 25 -15.03 -10.46 -15.55
C GLN A 25 -13.65 -10.99 -15.87
N LEU A 26 -13.28 -10.94 -17.13
CA LEU A 26 -11.97 -11.28 -17.63
C LEU A 26 -11.36 -10.03 -18.27
N GLY A 27 -10.13 -9.75 -17.99
CA GLY A 27 -9.40 -8.64 -18.56
C GLY A 27 -7.97 -9.05 -18.90
N VAL A 28 -7.39 -8.35 -19.83
CA VAL A 28 -5.96 -8.40 -20.09
C VAL A 28 -5.52 -7.01 -20.55
N ASP A 29 -4.52 -6.47 -19.90
CA ASP A 29 -3.86 -5.24 -20.30
C ASP A 29 -2.45 -5.58 -20.81
N PHE A 30 -2.10 -5.02 -21.95
CA PHE A 30 -0.78 -5.12 -22.54
C PHE A 30 -0.09 -3.77 -22.40
N TYR A 31 1.15 -3.81 -21.93
CA TYR A 31 2.02 -2.65 -21.81
C TYR A 31 3.30 -2.90 -22.61
N HIS A 32 3.70 -1.91 -23.37
CA HIS A 32 4.99 -1.85 -24.01
C HIS A 32 5.74 -0.64 -23.45
N ASP A 33 6.84 -0.93 -22.78
CA ASP A 33 7.74 0.06 -22.22
C ASP A 33 8.95 0.20 -23.14
N ALA A 34 9.08 1.36 -23.77
CA ALA A 34 10.18 1.69 -24.64
C ALA A 34 11.15 2.65 -23.94
N VAL A 35 11.75 2.20 -22.84
CA VAL A 35 12.79 2.97 -22.14
C VAL A 35 14.10 2.80 -22.90
N GLU A 36 14.55 3.84 -23.58
CA GLU A 36 15.96 3.97 -23.97
C GLU A 36 16.74 4.53 -22.78
N SER A 37 17.25 3.65 -21.94
CA SER A 37 18.15 4.06 -20.85
C SER A 37 19.52 4.42 -21.42
N PRO A 38 20.10 5.60 -21.10
CA PRO A 38 21.49 5.83 -21.43
C PRO A 38 22.36 4.84 -20.65
N ALA A 39 23.32 4.25 -21.32
CA ALA A 39 24.18 3.13 -21.00
C ALA A 39 25.02 3.21 -19.69
N ILE A 40 24.46 3.59 -18.55
CA ILE A 40 25.17 3.67 -17.28
C ILE A 40 24.65 2.67 -16.23
N VAL A 41 23.46 2.10 -16.41
CA VAL A 41 22.94 1.05 -15.54
C VAL A 41 22.60 -0.15 -16.43
N ASP A 42 23.44 -1.16 -16.36
CA ASP A 42 23.22 -2.47 -16.97
C ASP A 42 21.89 -3.02 -16.44
N GLY A 43 20.84 -3.10 -17.28
CA GLY A 43 19.64 -3.83 -16.94
C GLY A 43 18.28 -3.25 -17.24
N SER A 44 18.11 -1.99 -17.67
CA SER A 44 16.77 -1.56 -18.12
C SER A 44 16.56 -1.92 -19.58
N GLU A 45 15.82 -2.99 -19.82
CA GLU A 45 15.43 -3.42 -21.15
C GLU A 45 14.00 -2.96 -21.46
N ALA A 46 13.77 -2.51 -22.72
CA ALA A 46 12.42 -2.31 -23.23
C ALA A 46 11.61 -3.61 -23.05
N GLY A 47 10.51 -3.51 -22.33
CA GLY A 47 9.75 -4.68 -21.89
C GLY A 47 8.33 -4.72 -22.45
N ASN A 48 7.86 -5.95 -22.70
CA ASN A 48 6.45 -6.22 -22.98
C ASN A 48 5.84 -6.90 -21.75
N TYR A 49 4.76 -6.35 -21.23
CA TYR A 49 4.10 -6.85 -20.05
C TYR A 49 2.65 -7.20 -20.36
N LEU A 50 2.23 -8.39 -19.94
CA LEU A 50 0.86 -8.85 -20.07
C LEU A 50 0.28 -8.98 -18.66
N LEU A 51 -0.78 -8.20 -18.38
CA LEU A 51 -1.41 -8.10 -17.08
C LEU A 51 -2.82 -8.69 -17.12
N PRO A 52 -2.99 -9.97 -16.72
CA PRO A 52 -4.30 -10.59 -16.66
C PRO A 52 -5.11 -10.06 -15.48
N GLU A 53 -6.41 -9.90 -15.69
CA GLU A 53 -7.41 -9.59 -14.66
C GLU A 53 -8.51 -10.66 -14.70
N VAL A 54 -8.81 -11.27 -13.56
CA VAL A 54 -9.92 -12.22 -13.42
C VAL A 54 -10.70 -11.88 -12.16
N ARG A 55 -11.99 -11.62 -12.30
CA ARG A 55 -12.92 -11.47 -11.17
C ARG A 55 -14.08 -12.42 -11.35
N TRP A 56 -14.10 -13.44 -10.53
CA TRP A 56 -15.17 -14.41 -10.49
C TRP A 56 -15.84 -14.42 -9.14
N GLU A 57 -17.18 -14.41 -9.14
CA GLU A 57 -17.99 -14.49 -7.94
C GLU A 57 -19.19 -15.37 -8.18
N PHE A 58 -19.57 -16.15 -7.19
CA PHE A 58 -20.71 -17.03 -7.24
C PHE A 58 -21.64 -16.83 -6.04
N ASN A 59 -22.93 -16.63 -6.28
CA ASN A 59 -23.94 -16.48 -5.25
C ASN A 59 -24.42 -17.87 -4.80
N LEU A 60 -23.79 -18.42 -3.75
CA LEU A 60 -24.14 -19.74 -3.22
C LEU A 60 -25.41 -19.69 -2.35
N ALA A 61 -25.53 -18.70 -1.47
CA ALA A 61 -26.65 -18.49 -0.56
C ALA A 61 -27.13 -17.04 -0.59
N ARG A 62 -27.64 -16.59 -1.72
CA ARG A 62 -28.06 -15.19 -1.96
C ARG A 62 -26.92 -14.23 -1.59
N LYS A 63 -27.18 -13.33 -0.61
CA LYS A 63 -26.19 -12.37 -0.14
C LYS A 63 -25.28 -12.92 0.95
N ALA A 64 -25.68 -14.01 1.62
CA ALA A 64 -25.02 -14.48 2.83
C ALA A 64 -23.70 -15.19 2.56
N LEU A 65 -23.55 -15.84 1.40
CA LEU A 65 -22.35 -16.59 1.07
C LEU A 65 -22.03 -16.49 -0.41
N LYS A 66 -20.89 -15.89 -0.70
CA LYS A 66 -20.36 -15.67 -2.05
C LYS A 66 -18.89 -16.03 -2.10
N PRO A 67 -18.53 -17.24 -2.58
CA PRO A 67 -17.16 -17.51 -2.95
C PRO A 67 -16.72 -16.57 -4.08
N PHE A 68 -15.46 -16.20 -4.03
CA PHE A 68 -14.84 -15.34 -5.04
C PHE A 68 -13.42 -15.76 -5.34
N LEU A 69 -12.99 -15.44 -6.56
CA LEU A 69 -11.61 -15.50 -7.01
C LEU A 69 -11.33 -14.19 -7.74
N HIS A 70 -10.33 -13.47 -7.28
CA HIS A 70 -9.86 -12.23 -7.90
C HIS A 70 -8.37 -12.38 -8.18
N LEU A 71 -7.99 -12.22 -9.44
CA LEU A 71 -6.63 -12.00 -9.89
C LEU A 71 -6.57 -10.58 -10.43
N ASP A 72 -5.85 -9.72 -9.76
CA ASP A 72 -5.59 -8.36 -10.18
C ASP A 72 -4.10 -8.24 -10.52
N SER A 73 -3.78 -7.71 -11.68
CA SER A 73 -2.40 -7.47 -12.09
C SER A 73 -2.22 -5.99 -12.42
N HIS A 74 -1.13 -5.42 -11.97
CA HIS A 74 -0.82 -4.02 -12.23
C HIS A 74 0.66 -3.79 -12.45
N LEU A 75 0.96 -2.73 -13.20
CA LEU A 75 2.29 -2.25 -13.48
C LEU A 75 2.44 -0.85 -12.87
N THR A 76 3.56 -0.64 -12.19
CA THR A 76 3.94 0.66 -11.64
C THR A 76 5.27 1.08 -12.24
N THR A 77 5.31 2.23 -12.89
CA THR A 77 6.55 2.81 -13.40
C THR A 77 7.47 3.21 -12.26
N ASN A 78 8.76 3.06 -12.48
CA ASN A 78 9.81 3.44 -11.54
C ASN A 78 10.62 4.63 -12.09
N ASP A 79 9.91 5.60 -12.71
CA ASP A 79 10.48 6.87 -13.08
C ASP A 79 10.81 7.75 -11.86
N TYR A 80 11.65 8.75 -12.03
CA TYR A 80 12.08 9.62 -10.94
C TYR A 80 10.92 10.30 -10.22
N ARG A 81 9.87 10.68 -10.95
CA ARG A 81 8.69 11.32 -10.36
C ARG A 81 7.92 10.36 -9.47
N SER A 82 7.60 9.16 -9.97
CA SER A 82 6.89 8.14 -9.18
C SER A 82 7.70 7.69 -7.96
N LEU A 83 9.02 7.59 -8.10
CA LEU A 83 9.92 7.26 -6.99
C LEU A 83 9.95 8.35 -5.92
N THR A 84 10.01 9.64 -6.31
CA THR A 84 10.00 10.77 -5.35
C THR A 84 8.64 10.98 -4.69
N GLU A 85 7.54 10.72 -5.41
CA GLU A 85 6.20 10.72 -4.82
C GLU A 85 6.02 9.57 -3.81
N LEU A 86 6.61 8.41 -4.09
CA LEU A 86 6.59 7.26 -3.18
C LEU A 86 7.51 7.47 -1.97
N ASN A 87 8.74 7.92 -2.20
CA ASN A 87 9.74 8.12 -1.16
C ASN A 87 10.51 9.44 -1.38
N PRO A 88 10.22 10.49 -0.59
CA PRO A 88 10.86 11.80 -0.75
C PRO A 88 12.36 11.79 -0.41
N TYR A 89 12.87 10.73 0.20
CA TYR A 89 14.28 10.58 0.56
C TYR A 89 15.09 9.79 -0.47
N VAL A 90 14.51 9.51 -1.64
CA VAL A 90 15.18 8.76 -2.71
C VAL A 90 16.40 9.52 -3.24
N LEU A 91 17.46 8.79 -3.58
CA LEU A 91 18.65 9.33 -4.23
C LEU A 91 18.27 9.98 -5.57
N THR A 92 18.78 11.18 -5.81
CA THR A 92 18.48 11.98 -7.03
C THR A 92 19.16 11.44 -8.30
N ASN A 93 20.10 10.52 -8.17
CA ASN A 93 20.82 9.89 -9.28
C ASN A 93 20.27 8.50 -9.66
N LEU A 94 19.15 8.09 -9.09
CA LEU A 94 18.43 6.91 -9.56
C LEU A 94 17.70 7.26 -10.85
N TRP A 95 18.20 6.72 -11.95
CA TRP A 95 17.61 6.86 -13.28
C TRP A 95 16.42 5.90 -13.42
N ALA A 96 15.74 5.98 -14.58
CA ALA A 96 14.65 5.06 -14.90
C ALA A 96 15.05 3.60 -14.62
N GLN A 97 14.20 2.91 -13.88
CA GLN A 97 14.35 1.51 -13.46
C GLN A 97 13.25 0.69 -14.12
N ASN A 98 13.44 -0.63 -14.19
CA ASN A 98 12.41 -1.53 -14.69
C ASN A 98 11.09 -1.32 -13.91
N PRO A 99 9.93 -1.32 -14.58
CA PRO A 99 8.66 -1.19 -13.89
C PRO A 99 8.42 -2.37 -12.96
N THR A 100 7.80 -2.10 -11.81
CA THR A 100 7.35 -3.14 -10.89
C THR A 100 6.04 -3.73 -11.41
N VAL A 101 6.01 -5.04 -11.56
CA VAL A 101 4.82 -5.79 -12.00
C VAL A 101 4.34 -6.67 -10.87
N ALA A 102 3.11 -6.48 -10.45
CA ALA A 102 2.50 -7.28 -9.39
C ALA A 102 1.29 -8.06 -9.91
N HIS A 103 1.18 -9.31 -9.48
CA HIS A 103 0.06 -10.21 -9.71
C HIS A 103 -0.49 -10.64 -8.34
N ASP A 104 -1.69 -10.17 -7.99
CA ASP A 104 -2.36 -10.45 -6.72
C ASP A 104 -3.53 -11.39 -6.93
N LEU A 105 -3.40 -12.64 -6.47
CA LEU A 105 -4.47 -13.62 -6.45
C LEU A 105 -5.12 -13.66 -5.06
N LYS A 106 -6.43 -13.45 -5.00
CA LYS A 106 -7.23 -13.60 -3.78
C LYS A 106 -8.37 -14.57 -4.00
N VAL A 107 -8.44 -15.57 -3.14
CA VAL A 107 -9.51 -16.58 -3.15
C VAL A 107 -10.19 -16.58 -1.78
N GLY A 108 -11.51 -16.52 -1.75
CA GLY A 108 -12.15 -16.42 -0.46
C GLY A 108 -13.68 -16.47 -0.49
N LEU A 109 -14.24 -16.08 0.63
CA LEU A 109 -15.66 -16.00 0.90
C LEU A 109 -16.01 -14.59 1.35
N ARG A 110 -17.10 -14.06 0.83
CA ARG A 110 -17.69 -12.80 1.29
C ARG A 110 -19.20 -12.94 1.43
N GLY A 111 -19.78 -12.10 2.24
CA GLY A 111 -21.23 -12.11 2.38
C GLY A 111 -21.74 -11.03 3.30
N SER A 112 -23.08 -10.96 3.37
CA SER A 112 -23.78 -10.09 4.31
C SER A 112 -25.00 -10.79 4.88
N PHE A 113 -25.34 -10.48 6.12
CA PHE A 113 -26.52 -11.00 6.81
C PHE A 113 -27.12 -9.95 7.76
N GLY A 114 -28.26 -10.26 8.35
CA GLY A 114 -28.96 -9.34 9.25
C GLY A 114 -29.45 -8.07 8.57
N ARG A 115 -29.99 -8.15 7.36
CA ARG A 115 -30.40 -7.00 6.51
C ARG A 115 -29.23 -6.08 6.20
N ASP A 116 -28.08 -6.67 5.84
CA ASP A 116 -26.82 -5.99 5.52
C ASP A 116 -26.18 -5.24 6.72
N ARG A 117 -26.60 -5.57 7.95
CA ARG A 117 -25.94 -5.02 9.17
C ARG A 117 -24.57 -5.61 9.39
N PHE A 118 -24.37 -6.88 9.02
CA PHE A 118 -23.07 -7.54 9.06
C PHE A 118 -22.62 -7.84 7.65
N ALA A 119 -21.40 -7.44 7.30
CA ALA A 119 -20.72 -7.87 6.10
C ALA A 119 -19.35 -8.42 6.46
N TYR A 120 -18.93 -9.47 5.78
CA TYR A 120 -17.64 -10.10 5.99
C TYR A 120 -16.96 -10.44 4.69
N ARG A 121 -15.63 -10.50 4.73
CA ARG A 121 -14.77 -10.99 3.68
C ARG A 121 -13.62 -11.75 4.32
N LEU A 122 -13.40 -13.02 3.93
CA LEU A 122 -12.28 -13.87 4.37
C LEU A 122 -11.58 -14.35 3.11
N TYR A 123 -10.26 -14.28 3.06
CA TYR A 123 -9.51 -14.66 1.88
C TYR A 123 -8.12 -15.20 2.21
N GLY A 124 -7.65 -16.11 1.36
CA GLY A 124 -6.25 -16.39 1.17
C GLY A 124 -5.73 -15.56 0.01
N GLU A 125 -4.47 -15.19 0.05
CA GLU A 125 -3.81 -14.41 -0.98
C GLU A 125 -2.44 -14.97 -1.36
N LEU A 126 -2.09 -14.78 -2.62
CA LEU A 126 -0.77 -15.02 -3.18
C LEU A 126 -0.40 -13.78 -4.01
N ALA A 127 0.71 -13.16 -3.73
CA ALA A 127 1.23 -12.07 -4.54
C ALA A 127 2.60 -12.44 -5.11
N LEU A 128 2.76 -12.19 -6.41
CA LEU A 128 4.00 -12.35 -7.15
C LEU A 128 4.38 -10.97 -7.68
N VAL A 129 5.51 -10.45 -7.22
CA VAL A 129 5.97 -9.12 -7.57
C VAL A 129 7.32 -9.23 -8.25
N ARG A 130 7.39 -8.86 -9.53
CA ARG A 130 8.64 -8.72 -10.28
C ARG A 130 9.16 -7.31 -10.12
N ASN A 131 10.47 -7.17 -10.02
CA ASN A 131 11.15 -5.90 -9.83
C ASN A 131 10.60 -5.17 -8.59
N HIS A 132 10.37 -5.92 -7.48
CA HIS A 132 10.05 -5.34 -6.19
C HIS A 132 11.22 -4.48 -5.72
N ARG A 133 10.91 -3.35 -5.09
CA ARG A 133 11.91 -2.39 -4.61
C ARG A 133 12.31 -2.73 -3.18
N TYR A 134 13.47 -3.32 -3.01
CA TYR A 134 14.10 -3.55 -1.71
C TYR A 134 14.82 -2.29 -1.29
N TRP A 135 14.13 -1.45 -0.54
CA TRP A 135 14.65 -0.18 -0.08
C TRP A 135 15.75 -0.37 0.97
N TYR A 136 16.83 0.35 0.81
CA TYR A 136 17.90 0.40 1.80
C TYR A 136 18.39 1.82 2.03
N LEU A 137 18.94 2.08 3.21
CA LEU A 137 19.59 3.33 3.53
C LEU A 137 21.01 3.30 2.96
N SER A 138 21.28 4.19 2.01
CA SER A 138 22.64 4.42 1.49
C SER A 138 23.34 5.37 2.45
N SER A 139 24.23 4.87 3.31
CA SER A 139 24.92 5.72 4.25
C SER A 139 26.06 6.47 3.57
N LEU A 140 25.91 7.78 3.40
CA LEU A 140 27.03 8.70 3.18
C LEU A 140 27.76 9.01 4.50
N HIS A 141 27.84 8.03 5.39
CA HIS A 141 28.20 8.19 6.79
C HIS A 141 29.62 8.72 7.06
N GLU A 142 30.53 8.64 6.09
CA GLU A 142 31.90 9.14 6.27
C GLU A 142 32.01 10.67 6.18
N MET A 143 30.96 11.39 5.74
CA MET A 143 30.96 12.85 5.57
C MET A 143 30.06 13.60 6.57
N LEU A 144 29.31 12.90 7.42
CA LEU A 144 28.36 13.54 8.32
C LEU A 144 28.76 13.35 9.79
N PRO A 145 28.48 14.35 10.67
CA PRO A 145 28.78 14.25 12.10
C PRO A 145 28.13 13.02 12.72
N GLU A 146 28.79 12.43 13.73
CA GLU A 146 28.41 11.17 14.42
C GLU A 146 26.94 11.10 14.92
N ASN A 147 26.21 12.20 14.90
CA ASN A 147 24.82 12.31 15.38
C ASN A 147 23.80 12.52 14.25
N TYR A 148 24.16 12.40 12.99
CA TYR A 148 23.26 12.61 11.88
C TYR A 148 22.63 11.27 11.45
N PHE A 149 21.43 10.98 11.94
CA PHE A 149 20.59 9.86 11.53
C PHE A 149 19.75 10.29 10.32
N GLY A 150 20.34 10.35 9.18
CA GLY A 150 19.62 10.66 7.95
C GLY A 150 20.51 10.31 6.76
N GLY A 151 19.97 9.65 5.78
CA GLY A 151 20.67 9.27 4.58
C GLY A 151 19.69 9.19 3.42
N TRP A 152 20.23 9.20 2.23
CA TRP A 152 19.43 8.97 1.04
C TRP A 152 19.06 7.51 0.93
N MET A 153 17.87 7.23 0.43
CA MET A 153 17.40 5.89 0.16
C MET A 153 17.66 5.49 -1.28
N ALA A 154 18.17 4.30 -1.45
CA ALA A 154 18.27 3.60 -2.73
C ALA A 154 17.47 2.31 -2.64
N PHE A 155 17.36 1.57 -3.74
CA PHE A 155 16.73 0.26 -3.77
C PHE A 155 17.42 -0.64 -4.80
N GLU A 156 17.31 -1.93 -4.57
CA GLU A 156 17.57 -2.98 -5.56
C GLU A 156 16.24 -3.58 -6.01
N GLN A 157 16.20 -4.11 -7.22
CA GLN A 157 15.00 -4.73 -7.79
C GLN A 157 15.20 -6.22 -7.90
N GLU A 158 14.37 -6.97 -7.19
CA GLU A 158 14.37 -8.44 -7.18
C GLU A 158 12.92 -8.96 -7.17
N GLU A 159 12.74 -10.24 -7.27
CA GLU A 159 11.43 -10.88 -7.15
C GLU A 159 11.01 -10.98 -5.68
N LEU A 160 9.73 -10.77 -5.40
CA LEU A 160 9.14 -10.96 -4.08
C LEU A 160 7.86 -11.78 -4.21
N THR A 161 7.82 -12.91 -3.53
CA THR A 161 6.62 -13.73 -3.40
C THR A 161 6.07 -13.60 -1.99
N SER A 162 4.76 -13.45 -1.87
CA SER A 162 4.10 -13.51 -0.57
C SER A 162 2.85 -14.36 -0.60
N VAL A 163 2.64 -15.11 0.48
CA VAL A 163 1.45 -15.90 0.74
C VAL A 163 0.84 -15.45 2.05
N GLY A 164 -0.47 -15.31 2.07
CA GLY A 164 -1.12 -14.82 3.26
C GLY A 164 -2.60 -15.12 3.35
N PHE A 165 -3.19 -14.61 4.39
CA PHE A 165 -4.64 -14.64 4.58
C PHE A 165 -5.10 -13.36 5.26
N GLY A 166 -6.36 -13.00 5.00
CA GLY A 166 -6.94 -11.81 5.60
C GLY A 166 -8.43 -11.95 5.84
N GLY A 167 -8.92 -11.05 6.67
CA GLY A 167 -10.33 -10.97 6.97
C GLY A 167 -10.77 -9.55 7.27
N GLU A 168 -11.99 -9.24 6.87
CA GLU A 168 -12.63 -7.95 7.10
C GLU A 168 -14.05 -8.20 7.62
N LEU A 169 -14.44 -7.44 8.62
CA LEU A 169 -15.78 -7.44 9.19
C LEU A 169 -16.30 -6.01 9.26
N THR A 170 -17.49 -5.79 8.72
CA THR A 170 -18.22 -4.53 8.89
C THR A 170 -19.48 -4.81 9.69
N TYR A 171 -19.72 -4.01 10.73
CA TYR A 171 -20.93 -4.08 11.54
C TYR A 171 -21.62 -2.73 11.60
N ARG A 172 -22.88 -2.68 11.19
CA ARG A 172 -23.72 -1.48 11.18
C ARG A 172 -24.97 -1.71 12.05
N PRO A 173 -24.87 -1.49 13.39
CA PRO A 173 -26.02 -1.68 14.29
C PRO A 173 -27.15 -0.72 13.96
N THR A 174 -26.84 0.49 13.52
CA THR A 174 -27.78 1.52 13.11
C THR A 174 -27.34 2.16 11.79
N THR A 175 -28.17 3.03 11.23
CA THR A 175 -27.79 3.82 10.05
C THR A 175 -26.72 4.88 10.35
N SER A 176 -26.57 5.24 11.62
CA SER A 176 -25.65 6.29 12.09
C SER A 176 -24.34 5.75 12.66
N LEU A 177 -24.21 4.46 12.90
CA LEU A 177 -23.05 3.86 13.55
C LEU A 177 -22.53 2.69 12.73
N SER A 178 -21.23 2.71 12.40
CA SER A 178 -20.55 1.63 11.74
C SER A 178 -19.21 1.32 12.39
N PHE A 179 -18.88 0.04 12.40
CA PHE A 179 -17.59 -0.49 12.81
C PHE A 179 -16.99 -1.29 11.66
N GLU A 180 -15.71 -1.15 11.44
CA GLU A 180 -14.94 -1.93 10.48
C GLU A 180 -13.70 -2.47 11.19
N VAL A 181 -13.47 -3.77 11.06
CA VAL A 181 -12.28 -4.47 11.59
C VAL A 181 -11.68 -5.26 10.45
N GLY A 182 -10.38 -5.17 10.29
CA GLY A 182 -9.64 -5.98 9.32
C GLY A 182 -8.31 -6.44 9.90
N ALA A 183 -7.89 -7.62 9.48
CA ALA A 183 -6.56 -8.13 9.76
C ALA A 183 -6.04 -8.86 8.52
N ARG A 184 -4.74 -8.78 8.30
CA ARG A 184 -4.02 -9.41 7.20
C ARG A 184 -2.69 -9.93 7.71
N PHE A 185 -2.41 -11.18 7.42
CA PHE A 185 -1.11 -11.81 7.67
C PHE A 185 -0.48 -12.21 6.34
N ARG A 186 0.80 -11.95 6.18
CA ARG A 186 1.60 -12.35 5.02
C ARG A 186 2.92 -12.97 5.47
N SER A 187 3.33 -14.01 4.78
CA SER A 187 4.67 -14.56 4.85
C SER A 187 5.35 -14.27 3.51
N PHE A 188 6.57 -13.84 3.56
CA PHE A 188 7.35 -13.45 2.38
C PHE A 188 8.45 -14.46 2.11
N GLU A 189 8.65 -14.77 0.83
CA GLU A 189 9.79 -15.53 0.35
C GLU A 189 10.72 -14.55 -0.37
N GLU A 190 11.94 -14.48 0.10
CA GLU A 190 12.96 -13.53 -0.34
C GLU A 190 14.08 -14.27 -1.07
N ASP A 191 14.40 -13.87 -2.29
CA ASP A 191 15.55 -14.38 -3.06
C ASP A 191 16.83 -13.55 -2.80
N THR A 192 16.75 -12.55 -1.92
CA THR A 192 17.85 -11.62 -1.63
C THR A 192 18.14 -11.54 -0.12
N ALA A 193 19.34 -11.11 0.22
CA ALA A 193 19.70 -10.82 1.61
C ALA A 193 19.12 -9.50 2.15
N LEU A 194 18.46 -8.71 1.28
CA LEU A 194 17.83 -7.45 1.65
C LEU A 194 16.44 -7.69 2.24
N PRO A 195 16.11 -7.10 3.37
CA PRO A 195 14.76 -7.16 3.93
C PRO A 195 13.75 -6.44 3.03
N HIS A 196 12.56 -7.03 2.86
CA HIS A 196 11.51 -6.48 1.98
C HIS A 196 10.86 -5.18 2.50
N GLY A 197 11.02 -4.82 3.78
CA GLY A 197 10.48 -3.60 4.37
C GLY A 197 8.96 -3.61 4.63
N GLU A 198 8.28 -4.72 4.35
CA GLU A 198 6.85 -4.88 4.49
C GLU A 198 6.47 -5.48 5.86
N ALA A 199 5.28 -5.16 6.36
CA ALA A 199 4.76 -5.75 7.58
C ALA A 199 4.13 -7.13 7.30
N GLU A 200 4.49 -8.13 8.11
CA GLU A 200 3.87 -9.45 8.04
C GLU A 200 2.44 -9.46 8.58
N LEU A 201 2.17 -8.69 9.64
CA LEU A 201 0.85 -8.55 10.24
C LEU A 201 0.39 -7.11 10.19
N GLU A 202 -0.77 -6.89 9.61
CA GLU A 202 -1.46 -5.61 9.55
C GLU A 202 -2.85 -5.76 10.18
N GLY A 203 -3.23 -4.76 10.98
CA GLY A 203 -4.55 -4.67 11.58
C GLY A 203 -5.16 -3.30 11.33
N ARG A 204 -6.48 -3.25 11.13
CA ARG A 204 -7.20 -1.99 11.02
C ARG A 204 -8.51 -2.06 11.80
N PHE A 205 -8.83 -0.96 12.43
CA PHE A 205 -10.11 -0.73 13.06
C PHE A 205 -10.62 0.65 12.65
N ALA A 206 -11.90 0.77 12.37
CA ALA A 206 -12.53 2.06 12.17
C ALA A 206 -13.93 2.04 12.79
N MET A 207 -14.28 3.14 13.45
CA MET A 207 -15.61 3.43 13.94
C MET A 207 -16.05 4.77 13.36
N LYS A 208 -17.25 4.82 12.80
CA LYS A 208 -17.86 6.06 12.32
C LYS A 208 -19.24 6.23 12.97
N TYR A 209 -19.46 7.40 13.55
CA TYR A 209 -20.75 7.79 14.08
C TYR A 209 -21.21 9.11 13.46
N GLU A 210 -22.39 9.10 12.87
CA GLU A 210 -22.98 10.27 12.21
C GLU A 210 -24.29 10.66 12.90
N HIS A 211 -24.34 11.91 13.30
CA HIS A 211 -25.53 12.55 13.84
C HIS A 211 -25.80 13.84 13.05
N ARG A 212 -27.00 14.39 13.19
CA ARG A 212 -27.39 15.63 12.46
C ARG A 212 -26.43 16.80 12.69
N LYS A 213 -25.85 16.89 13.90
CA LYS A 213 -25.02 18.03 14.34
C LYS A 213 -23.54 17.69 14.42
N PHE A 214 -23.16 16.42 14.39
CA PHE A 214 -21.75 16.07 14.49
C PHE A 214 -21.45 14.72 13.84
N ARG A 215 -20.21 14.54 13.45
CA ARG A 215 -19.62 13.30 12.97
C ARG A 215 -18.40 12.98 13.80
N LEU A 216 -18.25 11.72 14.16
CA LEU A 216 -17.12 11.20 14.91
C LEU A 216 -16.54 10.02 14.15
N GLY A 217 -15.24 10.07 13.87
CA GLY A 217 -14.44 8.98 13.33
C GLY A 217 -13.33 8.62 14.29
N ILE A 218 -13.15 7.34 14.55
CA ILE A 218 -11.99 6.80 15.25
C ILE A 218 -11.40 5.71 14.34
N ALA A 219 -10.09 5.74 14.10
CA ALA A 219 -9.40 4.71 13.35
C ALA A 219 -8.11 4.32 14.07
N ALA A 220 -7.77 3.04 13.95
CA ALA A 220 -6.50 2.51 14.41
C ALA A 220 -5.92 1.62 13.30
N GLU A 221 -4.65 1.80 13.00
CA GLU A 221 -3.87 0.97 12.09
C GLU A 221 -2.69 0.41 12.87
N ALA A 222 -2.56 -0.91 12.87
CA ALA A 222 -1.50 -1.63 13.56
C ALA A 222 -0.63 -2.34 12.52
N MET A 223 0.68 -2.28 12.69
CA MET A 223 1.68 -2.92 11.83
C MET A 223 2.69 -3.66 12.68
N SER A 224 3.03 -4.89 12.28
CA SER A 224 4.13 -5.64 12.90
C SER A 224 5.48 -4.96 12.63
N GLU A 225 6.50 -5.49 13.24
CA GLU A 225 7.89 -5.11 13.00
C GLU A 225 8.23 -5.18 11.51
N ARG A 226 9.07 -4.23 11.06
CA ARG A 226 9.59 -4.16 9.70
C ARG A 226 11.08 -3.89 9.75
N SER A 227 11.81 -4.41 8.78
CA SER A 227 13.25 -4.19 8.71
C SER A 227 13.69 -3.69 7.33
N TRP A 228 14.76 -2.91 7.32
CA TRP A 228 15.43 -2.42 6.12
C TRP A 228 16.94 -2.57 6.28
N ALA A 229 17.64 -2.79 5.18
CA ALA A 229 19.08 -2.79 5.18
C ALA A 229 19.64 -1.37 5.23
N TYR A 230 20.83 -1.23 5.78
CA TYR A 230 21.71 -0.12 5.45
C TYR A 230 23.05 -0.65 4.92
N MET A 231 23.58 0.00 3.88
CA MET A 231 24.78 -0.43 3.18
C MET A 231 25.94 0.49 3.50
N THR A 232 27.15 -0.06 3.44
CA THR A 232 28.37 0.75 3.57
C THR A 232 28.65 1.51 2.27
N PRO A 233 29.11 2.77 2.33
CA PRO A 233 29.44 3.55 1.13
C PRO A 233 30.64 3.01 0.35
N THR A 234 31.53 2.28 1.00
CA THR A 234 32.77 1.76 0.43
C THR A 234 32.58 0.50 -0.40
N ILE A 235 31.56 -0.31 -0.10
CA ILE A 235 31.28 -1.56 -0.81
C ILE A 235 29.74 -1.70 -0.90
N PRO A 236 29.10 -1.20 -1.96
CA PRO A 236 27.63 -1.14 -2.07
C PRO A 236 26.91 -2.48 -1.97
N SER A 237 27.61 -3.59 -2.20
CA SER A 237 27.03 -4.94 -2.12
C SER A 237 27.11 -5.57 -0.72
N ILE A 238 27.64 -4.87 0.29
CA ILE A 238 27.73 -5.41 1.66
C ILE A 238 26.70 -4.71 2.54
N VAL A 239 25.75 -5.49 3.04
CA VAL A 239 24.81 -5.05 4.09
C VAL A 239 25.61 -4.81 5.36
N ALA A 240 25.69 -3.55 5.79
CA ALA A 240 26.41 -3.15 7.01
C ALA A 240 25.59 -3.45 8.28
N GLY A 241 24.26 -3.48 8.15
CA GLY A 241 23.34 -3.79 9.24
C GLY A 241 21.88 -3.62 8.84
N ARG A 242 20.99 -3.74 9.83
CA ARG A 242 19.54 -3.62 9.66
C ARG A 242 18.98 -2.55 10.58
N PHE A 243 18.06 -1.76 10.07
CA PHE A 243 17.20 -0.89 10.85
C PHE A 243 15.88 -1.61 11.08
N GLU A 244 15.47 -1.74 12.32
CA GLU A 244 14.22 -2.40 12.72
C GLU A 244 13.23 -1.35 13.24
N ALA A 245 12.09 -1.22 12.58
CA ALA A 245 10.97 -0.46 13.10
C ALA A 245 10.12 -1.39 13.98
N PRO A 246 9.87 -1.02 15.24
CA PRO A 246 9.09 -1.85 16.14
C PRO A 246 7.61 -1.93 15.72
N PHE A 247 6.87 -2.87 16.32
CA PHE A 247 5.41 -2.87 16.24
C PHE A 247 4.85 -1.50 16.60
N ALA A 248 3.93 -1.01 15.78
CA ALA A 248 3.35 0.32 15.97
C ALA A 248 1.85 0.35 15.73
N VAL A 249 1.18 1.26 16.42
CA VAL A 249 -0.25 1.56 16.24
C VAL A 249 -0.44 3.04 15.99
N ASP A 250 -0.97 3.39 14.82
CA ASP A 250 -1.41 4.75 14.50
C ASP A 250 -2.88 4.90 14.89
N LEU A 251 -3.15 5.73 15.90
CA LEU A 251 -4.49 6.02 16.38
C LEU A 251 -4.91 7.40 15.90
N LYS A 252 -6.08 7.48 15.25
CA LYS A 252 -6.63 8.67 14.59
C LYS A 252 -8.00 9.00 15.16
N LEU A 253 -8.31 10.29 15.30
CA LEU A 253 -9.59 10.83 15.70
C LEU A 253 -9.99 11.96 14.77
N ASP A 254 -11.17 11.88 14.22
CA ASP A 254 -11.80 12.91 13.40
C ASP A 254 -13.12 13.32 14.04
N PHE A 255 -13.30 14.60 14.33
CA PHE A 255 -14.54 15.13 14.86
C PHE A 255 -14.98 16.35 14.07
N GLU A 256 -16.22 16.36 13.64
CA GLU A 256 -16.85 17.49 12.94
C GLU A 256 -18.08 17.94 13.69
N TRP A 257 -18.22 19.26 13.89
CA TRP A 257 -19.41 19.88 14.41
C TRP A 257 -20.09 20.74 13.33
N ILE A 258 -21.32 20.39 12.98
CA ILE A 258 -22.09 21.02 11.92
C ILE A 258 -22.98 22.11 12.53
N PHE A 259 -22.60 23.36 12.34
CA PHE A 259 -23.38 24.52 12.79
C PHE A 259 -24.57 24.81 11.89
N SER A 260 -24.34 24.73 10.56
CA SER A 260 -25.35 24.94 9.52
C SER A 260 -25.01 24.11 8.28
N SER A 261 -25.85 24.18 7.26
CA SER A 261 -25.56 23.53 5.96
C SER A 261 -24.31 24.09 5.28
N SER A 262 -23.88 25.29 5.64
CA SER A 262 -22.74 25.98 5.04
C SER A 262 -21.52 26.11 5.96
N MET A 263 -21.61 25.71 7.24
CA MET A 263 -20.50 25.89 8.18
C MET A 263 -20.30 24.69 9.09
N THR A 264 -19.07 24.16 9.10
CA THR A 264 -18.64 23.02 9.92
C THR A 264 -17.28 23.32 10.53
N ALA A 265 -17.14 23.15 11.86
CA ALA A 265 -15.83 23.11 12.51
C ALA A 265 -15.36 21.66 12.61
N PHE A 266 -14.05 21.45 12.54
CA PHE A 266 -13.47 20.11 12.63
C PHE A 266 -12.19 20.09 13.46
N ILE A 267 -11.94 18.93 14.04
CA ILE A 267 -10.68 18.58 14.72
C ILE A 267 -10.24 17.24 14.14
N GLU A 268 -8.98 17.17 13.69
CA GLU A 268 -8.33 15.95 13.25
C GLU A 268 -7.10 15.71 14.10
N CYS A 269 -7.02 14.56 14.76
CA CYS A 269 -5.85 14.14 15.53
C CYS A 269 -5.26 12.89 14.89
N ARG A 270 -3.94 12.85 14.74
CA ARG A 270 -3.16 11.74 14.18
C ARG A 270 -2.09 11.32 15.18
N ASN A 271 -1.72 10.04 15.12
CA ASN A 271 -0.72 9.44 16.00
C ASN A 271 -0.97 9.80 17.49
N ILE A 272 -2.23 9.62 17.96
CA ILE A 272 -2.62 9.95 19.34
C ILE A 272 -1.84 9.12 20.36
N ALA A 273 -1.42 7.89 19.95
CA ALA A 273 -0.59 7.03 20.79
C ALA A 273 0.85 7.56 20.95
N ASN A 274 1.23 8.60 20.20
CA ASN A 274 2.54 9.23 20.19
C ASN A 274 3.70 8.22 20.01
N GLN A 275 3.50 7.25 19.12
CA GLN A 275 4.49 6.23 18.80
C GLN A 275 5.37 6.69 17.64
N PRO A 276 6.63 6.26 17.57
CA PRO A 276 7.46 6.48 16.41
C PRO A 276 6.96 5.59 15.26
N LEU A 277 6.27 6.19 14.29
CA LEU A 277 5.78 5.52 13.10
C LEU A 277 6.82 5.70 11.99
N TYR A 278 7.45 4.61 11.58
CA TYR A 278 8.46 4.64 10.52
C TYR A 278 7.83 4.18 9.20
N ARG A 279 7.60 5.09 8.28
CA ARG A 279 7.29 4.74 6.88
C ARG A 279 8.56 4.35 6.13
N TYR A 280 9.65 5.03 6.46
CA TYR A 280 10.99 4.80 5.93
C TYR A 280 11.98 4.64 7.09
N PRO A 281 13.08 3.87 6.91
CA PRO A 281 14.08 3.70 7.95
C PRO A 281 14.67 5.04 8.38
N CYS A 282 14.86 5.23 9.67
CA CYS A 282 15.41 6.44 10.29
C CYS A 282 14.55 7.73 10.15
N TYR A 283 13.40 7.67 9.50
CA TYR A 283 12.50 8.82 9.33
C TYR A 283 11.16 8.55 10.03
N PRO A 284 11.06 8.79 11.34
CA PRO A 284 9.79 8.68 12.04
C PRO A 284 8.84 9.77 11.55
N GLU A 285 7.58 9.41 11.37
CA GLU A 285 6.52 10.40 11.16
C GLU A 285 6.39 11.28 12.41
N TYR A 286 5.73 12.43 12.25
CA TYR A 286 5.45 13.32 13.39
C TYR A 286 4.76 12.53 14.51
N GLY A 287 5.10 12.84 15.76
CA GLY A 287 4.40 12.38 16.93
C GLY A 287 2.93 12.85 16.92
N ILE A 288 2.30 12.92 18.09
CA ILE A 288 0.93 13.42 18.16
C ILE A 288 0.81 14.78 17.46
N ASN A 289 -0.13 14.86 16.53
CA ASN A 289 -0.42 16.11 15.84
C ASN A 289 -1.94 16.32 15.77
N ALA A 290 -2.35 17.57 15.78
CA ALA A 290 -3.75 17.96 15.72
C ALA A 290 -3.96 19.14 14.77
N LEU A 291 -5.00 19.06 13.98
CA LEU A 291 -5.46 20.12 13.09
C LEU A 291 -6.87 20.56 13.53
N LEU A 292 -7.05 21.85 13.74
CA LEU A 292 -8.34 22.49 14.01
C LEU A 292 -8.69 23.43 12.87
N GLY A 293 -9.92 23.38 12.37
CA GLY A 293 -10.33 24.24 11.29
C GLY A 293 -11.84 24.46 11.18
N VAL A 294 -12.19 25.39 10.29
CA VAL A 294 -13.58 25.66 9.91
C VAL A 294 -13.70 25.55 8.40
N ARG A 295 -14.67 24.81 7.93
CA ARG A 295 -15.02 24.67 6.51
C ARG A 295 -16.29 25.47 6.23
N MET A 296 -16.27 26.33 5.23
CA MET A 296 -17.41 27.12 4.77
C MET A 296 -17.70 26.82 3.29
N SER A 297 -18.99 26.62 2.97
CA SER A 297 -19.50 26.48 1.60
C SER A 297 -20.36 27.69 1.27
N PHE A 298 -20.11 28.32 0.14
CA PHE A 298 -20.83 29.50 -0.35
C PHE A 298 -21.71 29.14 -1.55
#